data_4823c1348ffcf8e1387bff3af6fd21a3
#
_entry.id   4823c1348ffcf8e1387bff3af6fd21a3
#
_cell.length_a   1.000
_cell.length_b   1.000
_cell.length_c   1.000
_cell.angle_alpha   90.00
_cell.angle_beta   90.00
_cell.angle_gamma   90.00
#
_symmetry.space_group_name_H-M   'P 1'
#
loop_
_entity.id
_entity.type
_entity.pdbx_description
1 polymer ?
#
loop_
_entity_poly.entity_id
_entity_poly.type
_entity_poly.pdbx_seq_one_letter_code
_entity_poly.pdbx_strand_id
1 'polypeptide(L)'
;IIIGVHGSQTFLVNFNKQLKGLVFIMEIERKFVPVKLPDNLESYPHTRIEQGYLCTAPVVRVRRDGDSYYMTYKGAGMMVREEYNLPLTKEAYEHLIVKADGTVISKTRYRIPIGNDLTAELDIFDGALNGVLLVEVEFPDESAARSFIPPKWFGEDVTLDPRYHNSNMSK
;
A
#
# COMPACT_ATOMS: atom_id res chain seq x y z
N ILE A 1 6.44 10.05 40.59
CA ILE A 1 7.48 11.09 40.46
C ILE A 1 8.81 10.45 40.88
N ILE A 2 9.68 10.13 39.99
CA ILE A 2 11.14 10.20 40.14
C ILE A 2 11.70 10.21 38.74
N ILE A 3 12.37 11.31 38.42
CA ILE A 3 13.13 11.52 37.19
C ILE A 3 14.50 10.85 37.38
N GLY A 4 14.86 9.95 36.51
CA GLY A 4 16.17 9.36 36.41
C GLY A 4 16.51 9.13 34.94
N VAL A 5 17.35 9.98 34.38
CA VAL A 5 17.90 9.90 33.04
C VAL A 5 18.95 8.78 33.02
N HIS A 6 18.76 7.76 32.18
CA HIS A 6 19.84 7.03 31.48
C HIS A 6 19.27 5.99 30.52
N GLY A 7 19.68 6.06 29.26
CA GLY A 7 19.60 4.94 28.31
C GLY A 7 18.44 4.98 27.32
N SER A 8 18.75 5.34 26.11
CA SER A 8 17.91 5.55 24.91
C SER A 8 17.27 4.29 24.29
N GLN A 9 16.78 3.33 25.06
CA GLN A 9 16.11 2.14 24.54
C GLN A 9 14.79 1.77 25.23
N THR A 10 14.35 2.49 26.25
CA THR A 10 13.19 2.07 27.06
C THR A 10 11.87 2.78 26.65
N PHE A 11 11.88 3.69 25.70
CA PHE A 11 10.70 4.47 25.33
C PHE A 11 9.77 3.79 24.30
N LEU A 12 10.24 2.80 23.54
CA LEU A 12 9.45 2.15 22.50
C LEU A 12 8.53 1.02 22.99
N VAL A 13 8.74 0.47 24.18
CA VAL A 13 7.98 -0.70 24.65
C VAL A 13 6.69 -0.35 25.39
N ASN A 14 6.51 0.85 25.89
CA ASN A 14 5.31 1.22 26.67
C ASN A 14 4.22 1.95 25.87
N PHE A 15 4.47 2.43 24.66
CA PHE A 15 3.43 3.04 23.82
C PHE A 15 2.49 1.99 23.20
N ASN A 16 2.95 0.73 23.06
CA ASN A 16 2.15 -0.35 22.47
C ASN A 16 1.08 -0.94 23.39
N LYS A 17 0.95 -0.52 24.64
CA LYS A 17 0.02 -1.15 25.60
C LYS A 17 -1.31 -0.43 25.77
N GLN A 18 -1.51 0.74 25.21
CA GLN A 18 -2.75 1.52 25.41
C GLN A 18 -3.65 1.72 24.17
N LEU A 19 -3.20 1.32 22.97
CA LEU A 19 -4.04 1.35 21.76
C LEU A 19 -4.33 -0.10 21.32
N LYS A 20 -5.17 -0.81 22.07
CA LYS A 20 -5.73 -2.09 21.60
C LYS A 20 -6.58 -1.82 20.36
N GLY A 21 -6.02 -2.10 19.17
CA GLY A 21 -6.73 -2.07 17.89
C GLY A 21 -6.15 -1.20 16.80
N LEU A 22 -5.22 -0.30 17.09
CA LEU A 22 -4.51 0.47 16.06
C LEU A 22 -3.14 -0.16 15.81
N VAL A 23 -2.98 -0.85 14.69
CA VAL A 23 -1.68 -1.35 14.26
C VAL A 23 -0.96 -0.20 13.57
N PHE A 24 0.06 0.35 14.24
CA PHE A 24 0.97 1.31 13.64
C PHE A 24 1.93 0.54 12.73
N ILE A 25 1.83 0.76 11.45
CA ILE A 25 2.72 0.15 10.45
C ILE A 25 3.50 1.28 9.77
N MET A 26 4.82 1.18 9.79
CA MET A 26 5.65 1.93 8.85
C MET A 26 5.65 1.13 7.55
N GLU A 27 4.93 1.59 6.56
CA GLU A 27 4.94 1.02 5.22
C GLU A 27 6.23 1.43 4.52
N ILE A 28 7.01 0.45 4.08
CA ILE A 28 8.23 0.67 3.30
C ILE A 28 8.06 -0.09 1.99
N GLU A 29 7.82 0.64 0.90
CA GLU A 29 7.53 0.04 -0.39
C GLU A 29 8.40 0.61 -1.52
N ARG A 30 8.65 -0.20 -2.55
CA ARG A 30 9.18 0.25 -3.84
C ARG A 30 8.20 -0.08 -4.95
N LYS A 31 8.18 0.78 -5.97
CA LYS A 31 7.27 0.71 -7.11
C LYS A 31 8.03 0.61 -8.41
N PHE A 32 7.51 -0.23 -9.32
CA PHE A 32 8.13 -0.46 -10.63
C PHE A 32 7.08 -0.52 -11.72
N VAL A 33 7.43 -0.05 -12.92
CA VAL A 33 6.64 -0.31 -14.13
C VAL A 33 7.19 -1.57 -14.78
N PRO A 34 6.41 -2.67 -14.89
CA PRO A 34 6.94 -3.93 -15.44
C PRO A 34 7.21 -3.80 -16.95
N VAL A 35 8.30 -4.45 -17.45
CA VAL A 35 8.61 -4.50 -18.89
C VAL A 35 7.83 -5.60 -19.60
N LYS A 36 7.36 -6.61 -18.87
CA LYS A 36 6.49 -7.68 -19.36
C LYS A 36 5.69 -8.27 -18.19
N LEU A 37 4.60 -8.92 -18.50
CA LEU A 37 3.87 -9.71 -17.50
C LEU A 37 4.60 -11.04 -17.26
N PRO A 38 4.57 -11.57 -16.03
CA PRO A 38 5.04 -12.92 -15.73
C PRO A 38 4.26 -13.98 -16.51
N ASP A 39 4.96 -15.08 -16.86
CA ASP A 39 4.31 -16.22 -17.47
C ASP A 39 3.32 -16.87 -16.47
N ASN A 40 2.24 -17.46 -16.99
CA ASN A 40 1.21 -18.13 -16.19
C ASN A 40 0.59 -17.25 -15.08
N LEU A 41 0.36 -15.98 -15.36
CA LEU A 41 -0.13 -14.98 -14.40
C LEU A 41 -1.37 -15.46 -13.64
N GLU A 42 -2.32 -16.11 -14.33
CA GLU A 42 -3.57 -16.63 -13.74
C GLU A 42 -3.36 -17.74 -12.70
N SER A 43 -2.15 -18.29 -12.60
CA SER A 43 -1.83 -19.29 -11.57
C SER A 43 -1.54 -18.66 -10.19
N TYR A 44 -1.31 -17.36 -10.14
CA TYR A 44 -1.02 -16.67 -8.89
C TYR A 44 -2.31 -16.21 -8.18
N PRO A 45 -2.31 -16.20 -6.84
CA PRO A 45 -3.42 -15.62 -6.07
C PRO A 45 -3.66 -14.17 -6.50
N HIS A 46 -4.92 -13.84 -6.76
CA HIS A 46 -5.29 -12.49 -7.14
C HIS A 46 -6.63 -12.07 -6.57
N THR A 47 -6.83 -10.76 -6.44
CA THR A 47 -8.08 -10.16 -5.96
C THR A 47 -8.44 -8.93 -6.78
N ARG A 48 -9.73 -8.69 -6.90
CA ARG A 48 -10.26 -7.44 -7.43
C ARG A 48 -10.23 -6.38 -6.35
N ILE A 49 -9.64 -5.23 -6.66
CA ILE A 49 -9.57 -4.08 -5.78
C ILE A 49 -10.36 -2.92 -6.40
N GLU A 50 -11.16 -2.27 -5.58
CA GLU A 50 -11.81 -1.00 -5.88
C GLU A 50 -11.52 -0.03 -4.75
N GLN A 51 -11.11 1.20 -5.08
CA GLN A 51 -10.73 2.19 -4.07
C GLN A 51 -11.04 3.62 -4.51
N GLY A 52 -11.47 4.41 -3.54
CA GLY A 52 -11.71 5.85 -3.73
C GLY A 52 -11.04 6.66 -2.62
N TYR A 53 -10.66 7.89 -2.95
CA TYR A 53 -9.98 8.81 -2.05
C TYR A 53 -10.96 9.86 -1.53
N LEU A 54 -11.11 9.92 -0.20
CA LEU A 54 -11.89 10.96 0.49
C LEU A 54 -11.05 12.22 0.74
N CYS A 55 -9.73 12.06 0.71
CA CYS A 55 -8.75 13.14 0.81
C CYS A 55 -7.42 12.62 0.25
N THR A 56 -6.62 13.47 -0.39
CA THR A 56 -5.30 13.08 -0.93
C THR A 56 -4.12 13.70 -0.18
N ALA A 57 -4.38 14.63 0.77
CA ALA A 57 -3.36 15.23 1.62
C ALA A 57 -3.96 15.65 2.98
N PRO A 58 -3.83 14.86 4.06
CA PRO A 58 -3.27 13.49 4.10
C PRO A 58 -4.13 12.51 3.28
N VAL A 59 -3.56 11.36 2.94
CA VAL A 59 -4.33 10.36 2.21
C VAL A 59 -5.35 9.70 3.13
N VAL A 60 -6.64 9.82 2.78
CA VAL A 60 -7.73 9.05 3.36
C VAL A 60 -8.44 8.31 2.24
N ARG A 61 -8.38 6.99 2.27
CA ARG A 61 -8.89 6.11 1.22
C ARG A 61 -9.85 5.08 1.79
N VAL A 62 -10.92 4.76 1.06
CA VAL A 62 -11.73 3.57 1.29
C VAL A 62 -11.44 2.54 0.21
N ARG A 63 -11.36 1.26 0.60
CA ARG A 63 -11.01 0.16 -0.31
C ARG A 63 -11.89 -1.06 -0.05
N ARG A 64 -12.31 -1.68 -1.13
CA ARG A 64 -12.73 -3.07 -1.20
C ARG A 64 -11.57 -3.88 -1.79
N ASP A 65 -11.16 -4.95 -1.14
CA ASP A 65 -10.18 -5.94 -1.62
C ASP A 65 -10.81 -7.32 -1.51
N GLY A 66 -11.31 -7.84 -2.63
CA GLY A 66 -12.16 -9.02 -2.63
C GLY A 66 -13.41 -8.79 -1.78
N ASP A 67 -13.51 -9.54 -0.68
CA ASP A 67 -14.62 -9.47 0.29
C ASP A 67 -14.26 -8.66 1.55
N SER A 68 -13.09 -8.04 1.59
CA SER A 68 -12.63 -7.20 2.70
C SER A 68 -12.85 -5.72 2.40
N TYR A 69 -13.24 -4.96 3.41
CA TYR A 69 -13.51 -3.52 3.30
C TYR A 69 -12.78 -2.78 4.41
N TYR A 70 -12.07 -1.70 4.07
CA TYR A 70 -11.36 -0.91 5.05
C TYR A 70 -11.11 0.52 4.59
N MET A 71 -10.90 1.38 5.57
CA MET A 71 -10.40 2.75 5.38
C MET A 71 -8.92 2.78 5.73
N THR A 72 -8.13 3.47 4.91
CA THR A 72 -6.71 3.67 5.14
C THR A 72 -6.41 5.15 5.29
N TYR A 73 -5.70 5.50 6.35
CA TYR A 73 -4.99 6.77 6.46
C TYR A 73 -3.51 6.53 6.13
N LYS A 74 -2.92 7.40 5.28
CA LYS A 74 -1.48 7.42 5.04
C LYS A 74 -0.92 8.81 5.28
N GLY A 75 0.15 8.88 6.08
CA GLY A 75 0.90 10.09 6.34
C GLY A 75 1.71 10.59 5.15
N ALA A 76 2.55 11.58 5.39
CA ALA A 76 3.50 12.09 4.40
C ALA A 76 4.64 11.09 4.19
N GLY A 77 5.25 11.09 3.00
CA GLY A 77 6.36 10.21 2.61
C GLY A 77 6.11 9.55 1.26
N MET A 78 7.19 9.03 0.69
CA MET A 78 7.11 8.34 -0.61
C MET A 78 7.47 6.85 -0.48
N MET A 79 8.69 6.53 -0.06
CA MET A 79 9.13 5.17 0.18
C MET A 79 8.77 4.68 1.58
N VAL A 80 8.78 5.57 2.57
CA VAL A 80 8.51 5.27 3.99
C VAL A 80 7.44 6.22 4.50
N ARG A 81 6.34 5.68 5.05
CA ARG A 81 5.25 6.50 5.61
C ARG A 81 4.42 5.73 6.64
N GLU A 82 3.76 6.48 7.50
CA GLU A 82 2.77 5.93 8.42
C GLU A 82 1.54 5.42 7.66
N GLU A 83 1.06 4.24 8.02
CA GLU A 83 -0.20 3.69 7.52
C GLU A 83 -1.07 3.17 8.67
N TYR A 84 -2.36 3.49 8.62
CA TYR A 84 -3.38 2.99 9.54
C TYR A 84 -4.54 2.43 8.73
N ASN A 85 -4.85 1.15 8.95
CA ASN A 85 -5.98 0.48 8.33
C ASN A 85 -7.09 0.24 9.37
N LEU A 86 -8.29 0.72 9.08
CA LEU A 86 -9.49 0.57 9.90
C LEU A 86 -10.50 -0.29 9.15
N PRO A 87 -10.93 -1.44 9.70
CA PRO A 87 -11.91 -2.29 9.05
C PRO A 87 -13.25 -1.55 8.90
N LEU A 88 -13.93 -1.78 7.78
CA LEU A 88 -15.27 -1.28 7.51
C LEU A 88 -16.21 -2.47 7.30
N THR A 89 -17.51 -2.24 7.53
CA THR A 89 -18.54 -3.11 6.98
C THR A 89 -18.75 -2.79 5.50
N LYS A 90 -19.38 -3.71 4.77
CA LYS A 90 -19.75 -3.49 3.36
C LYS A 90 -20.60 -2.23 3.19
N GLU A 91 -21.61 -2.06 4.05
CA GLU A 91 -22.53 -0.91 4.03
C GLU A 91 -21.78 0.41 4.29
N ALA A 92 -20.82 0.40 5.22
CA ALA A 92 -19.99 1.58 5.49
C ALA A 92 -19.11 1.94 4.28
N TYR A 93 -18.50 0.92 3.64
CA TYR A 93 -17.76 1.13 2.41
C TYR A 93 -18.63 1.70 1.29
N GLU A 94 -19.80 1.10 1.01
CA GLU A 94 -20.74 1.55 -0.02
C GLU A 94 -21.22 2.99 0.23
N HIS A 95 -21.42 3.37 1.50
CA HIS A 95 -21.77 4.73 1.88
C HIS A 95 -20.64 5.74 1.65
N LEU A 96 -19.39 5.31 1.85
CA LEU A 96 -18.21 6.18 1.75
C LEU A 96 -17.67 6.30 0.33
N ILE A 97 -17.68 5.20 -0.46
CA ILE A 97 -17.07 5.19 -1.79
C ILE A 97 -17.72 6.21 -2.74
N VAL A 98 -19.02 6.45 -2.61
CA VAL A 98 -19.75 7.44 -3.43
C VAL A 98 -19.40 8.90 -3.09
N LYS A 99 -18.65 9.12 -2.00
CA LYS A 99 -18.16 10.44 -1.55
C LYS A 99 -16.69 10.65 -1.95
N ALA A 100 -16.09 9.70 -2.65
CA ALA A 100 -14.70 9.83 -3.08
C ALA A 100 -14.55 11.00 -4.05
N ASP A 101 -13.46 11.74 -3.88
CA ASP A 101 -13.02 12.75 -4.82
C ASP A 101 -12.36 12.09 -6.04
N GLY A 102 -12.58 12.66 -7.22
CA GLY A 102 -11.97 12.19 -8.47
C GLY A 102 -12.47 10.80 -8.90
N THR A 103 -11.56 10.03 -9.50
CA THR A 103 -11.87 8.74 -10.10
C THR A 103 -11.73 7.60 -9.10
N VAL A 104 -12.75 6.74 -9.00
CA VAL A 104 -12.64 5.46 -8.30
C VAL A 104 -11.73 4.55 -9.11
N ILE A 105 -10.63 4.11 -8.50
CA ILE A 105 -9.65 3.23 -9.12
C ILE A 105 -10.10 1.78 -8.98
N SER A 106 -10.09 1.08 -10.11
CA SER A 106 -10.32 -0.36 -10.18
C SER A 106 -9.10 -1.06 -10.74
N LYS A 107 -8.73 -2.21 -10.14
CA LYS A 107 -7.59 -3.02 -10.58
C LYS A 107 -7.72 -4.47 -10.12
N THR A 108 -7.01 -5.36 -10.80
CA THR A 108 -6.76 -6.72 -10.31
C THR A 108 -5.33 -6.79 -9.80
N ARG A 109 -5.15 -7.23 -8.55
CA ARG A 109 -3.85 -7.39 -7.90
C ARG A 109 -3.47 -8.85 -7.83
N TYR A 110 -2.35 -9.20 -8.46
CA TYR A 110 -1.72 -10.52 -8.40
C TYR A 110 -0.60 -10.51 -7.38
N ARG A 111 -0.55 -11.53 -6.51
CA ARG A 111 0.49 -11.70 -5.48
C ARG A 111 1.48 -12.76 -5.93
N ILE A 112 2.68 -12.34 -6.30
CA ILE A 112 3.69 -13.16 -6.97
C ILE A 112 4.89 -13.31 -6.03
N PRO A 113 5.17 -14.51 -5.47
CA PRO A 113 6.38 -14.73 -4.69
C PRO A 113 7.63 -14.50 -5.53
N ILE A 114 8.57 -13.69 -5.02
CA ILE A 114 9.81 -13.32 -5.72
C ILE A 114 11.08 -13.76 -4.96
N GLY A 115 10.92 -14.64 -3.97
CA GLY A 115 12.01 -15.13 -3.11
C GLY A 115 12.29 -14.21 -1.92
N ASN A 116 13.14 -14.68 -0.99
CA ASN A 116 13.50 -13.95 0.24
C ASN A 116 12.31 -13.45 1.07
N ASP A 117 11.24 -14.25 1.12
CA ASP A 117 9.97 -13.92 1.78
C ASP A 117 9.29 -12.64 1.26
N LEU A 118 9.70 -12.16 0.07
CA LEU A 118 9.10 -11.01 -0.59
C LEU A 118 8.02 -11.43 -1.58
N THR A 119 7.00 -10.60 -1.69
CA THR A 119 5.91 -10.73 -2.65
C THR A 119 5.84 -9.48 -3.52
N ALA A 120 5.83 -9.68 -4.82
CA ALA A 120 5.49 -8.62 -5.77
C ALA A 120 3.97 -8.55 -5.90
N GLU A 121 3.39 -7.39 -5.65
CA GLU A 121 2.00 -7.07 -5.90
C GLU A 121 1.87 -6.39 -7.27
N LEU A 122 1.52 -7.19 -8.28
CA LEU A 122 1.30 -6.68 -9.64
C LEU A 122 -0.13 -6.23 -9.79
N ASP A 123 -0.32 -4.94 -9.99
CA ASP A 123 -1.59 -4.28 -10.25
C ASP A 123 -1.81 -4.11 -11.75
N ILE A 124 -2.89 -4.68 -12.25
CA ILE A 124 -3.41 -4.45 -13.60
C ILE A 124 -4.65 -3.57 -13.46
N PHE A 125 -4.51 -2.32 -13.88
CA PHE A 125 -5.59 -1.35 -13.78
C PHE A 125 -6.59 -1.50 -14.92
N ASP A 126 -7.81 -1.10 -14.64
CA ASP A 126 -8.90 -1.05 -15.63
C ASP A 126 -9.71 0.24 -15.51
N GLY A 127 -10.83 0.32 -16.24
CA GLY A 127 -11.65 1.53 -16.29
C GLY A 127 -10.89 2.73 -16.82
N ALA A 128 -10.87 3.82 -16.08
CA ALA A 128 -10.19 5.07 -16.48
C ALA A 128 -8.66 4.92 -16.57
N LEU A 129 -8.08 3.94 -15.87
CA LEU A 129 -6.65 3.66 -15.86
C LEU A 129 -6.29 2.40 -16.66
N ASN A 130 -7.18 1.97 -17.56
CA ASN A 130 -6.94 0.78 -18.37
C ASN A 130 -5.61 0.85 -19.12
N GLY A 131 -4.81 -0.21 -19.05
CA GLY A 131 -3.49 -0.32 -19.66
C GLY A 131 -2.33 0.11 -18.74
N VAL A 132 -2.60 0.69 -17.56
CA VAL A 132 -1.57 0.93 -16.55
C VAL A 132 -1.23 -0.37 -15.84
N LEU A 133 0.06 -0.63 -15.68
CA LEU A 133 0.62 -1.74 -14.92
C LEU A 133 1.57 -1.18 -13.87
N LEU A 134 1.49 -1.68 -12.65
CA LEU A 134 2.37 -1.27 -11.56
C LEU A 134 2.73 -2.49 -10.71
N VAL A 135 3.97 -2.57 -10.28
CA VAL A 135 4.43 -3.57 -9.31
C VAL A 135 4.82 -2.86 -8.03
N GLU A 136 4.27 -3.30 -6.92
CA GLU A 136 4.63 -2.83 -5.57
C GLU A 136 5.30 -3.98 -4.82
N VAL A 137 6.36 -3.68 -4.05
CA VAL A 137 7.01 -4.63 -3.14
C VAL A 137 7.16 -3.94 -1.81
N GLU A 138 6.65 -4.58 -0.75
CA GLU A 138 6.82 -4.13 0.63
C GLU A 138 8.04 -4.78 1.25
N PHE A 139 8.74 -4.05 2.11
CA PHE A 139 9.98 -4.46 2.74
C PHE A 139 9.90 -4.35 4.27
N PRO A 140 10.59 -5.24 5.01
CA PRO A 140 10.62 -5.20 6.47
C PRO A 140 11.35 -3.97 7.02
N ASP A 141 12.30 -3.42 6.25
CA ASP A 141 13.08 -2.24 6.62
C ASP A 141 13.67 -1.52 5.39
N GLU A 142 14.18 -0.30 5.58
CA GLU A 142 14.79 0.50 4.52
C GLU A 142 16.06 -0.13 3.93
N SER A 143 16.83 -0.89 4.73
CA SER A 143 18.06 -1.54 4.25
C SER A 143 17.71 -2.62 3.23
N ALA A 144 16.69 -3.42 3.51
CA ALA A 144 16.15 -4.42 2.59
C ALA A 144 15.63 -3.76 1.31
N ALA A 145 14.88 -2.66 1.44
CA ALA A 145 14.37 -1.91 0.29
C ALA A 145 15.52 -1.36 -0.59
N ARG A 146 16.56 -0.79 0.02
CA ARG A 146 17.71 -0.20 -0.71
C ARG A 146 18.60 -1.25 -1.38
N SER A 147 18.77 -2.44 -0.76
CA SER A 147 19.59 -3.52 -1.28
C SER A 147 18.84 -4.45 -2.25
N PHE A 148 17.54 -4.28 -2.42
CA PHE A 148 16.72 -5.13 -3.27
C PHE A 148 17.13 -5.03 -4.74
N ILE A 149 17.41 -6.18 -5.34
CA ILE A 149 17.69 -6.34 -6.77
C ILE A 149 16.41 -6.87 -7.42
N PRO A 150 15.74 -6.05 -8.26
CA PRO A 150 14.47 -6.45 -8.84
C PRO A 150 14.65 -7.59 -9.87
N PRO A 151 13.67 -8.49 -9.98
CA PRO A 151 13.61 -9.49 -11.04
C PRO A 151 13.63 -8.84 -12.42
N LYS A 152 14.09 -9.59 -13.45
CA LYS A 152 14.26 -9.09 -14.83
C LYS A 152 12.96 -8.59 -15.50
N TRP A 153 11.80 -9.01 -15.03
CA TRP A 153 10.52 -8.57 -15.56
C TRP A 153 10.02 -7.25 -14.98
N PHE A 154 10.63 -6.79 -13.87
CA PHE A 154 10.48 -5.42 -13.42
C PHE A 154 11.19 -4.50 -14.42
N GLY A 155 10.73 -3.26 -14.52
CA GLY A 155 11.34 -2.26 -15.37
C GLY A 155 11.79 -1.06 -14.56
N GLU A 156 11.34 0.12 -14.96
CA GLU A 156 11.70 1.38 -14.32
C GLU A 156 11.24 1.42 -12.85
N ASP A 157 12.15 1.81 -11.96
CA ASP A 157 11.84 2.14 -10.58
C ASP A 157 11.19 3.53 -10.52
N VAL A 158 9.93 3.54 -10.16
CA VAL A 158 9.10 4.76 -10.06
C VAL A 158 8.70 5.09 -8.62
N THR A 159 9.44 4.54 -7.64
CA THR A 159 9.18 4.72 -6.21
C THR A 159 9.03 6.19 -5.82
N LEU A 160 9.89 7.03 -6.37
CA LEU A 160 9.92 8.46 -6.06
C LEU A 160 9.17 9.34 -7.08
N ASP A 161 8.48 8.72 -8.03
CA ASP A 161 7.68 9.45 -9.01
C ASP A 161 6.23 9.61 -8.52
N PRO A 162 5.80 10.83 -8.18
CA PRO A 162 4.46 11.05 -7.65
C PRO A 162 3.33 10.69 -8.66
N ARG A 163 3.62 10.59 -9.95
CA ARG A 163 2.63 10.21 -10.97
C ARG A 163 2.11 8.78 -10.75
N TYR A 164 2.92 7.90 -10.15
CA TYR A 164 2.57 6.50 -9.87
C TYR A 164 2.01 6.27 -8.46
N HIS A 165 1.71 7.33 -7.73
CA HIS A 165 0.93 7.22 -6.50
C HIS A 165 -0.55 7.13 -6.82
N ASN A 166 -1.21 6.09 -6.34
CA ASN A 166 -2.64 5.88 -6.59
C ASN A 166 -3.50 7.12 -6.23
N SER A 167 -3.13 7.89 -5.19
CA SER A 167 -3.82 9.13 -4.81
C SER A 167 -3.66 10.26 -5.84
N ASN A 168 -2.63 10.24 -6.67
CA ASN A 168 -2.46 11.18 -7.78
C ASN A 168 -3.11 10.66 -9.06
N MET A 169 -3.10 9.34 -9.25
CA MET A 169 -3.77 8.69 -10.39
C MET A 169 -5.30 8.79 -10.32
N SER A 170 -5.87 9.08 -9.15
CA SER A 170 -7.32 9.26 -8.96
C SER A 170 -7.84 10.66 -9.30
N LYS A 171 -6.95 11.63 -9.58
CA LYS A 171 -7.31 13.04 -9.84
C LYS A 171 -7.85 13.28 -11.23
#